data_2da7958fff5da11107ef305ce0c0ff38
#
_entry.id   2da7958fff5da11107ef305ce0c0ff38
#
_cell.length_a   1.000
_cell.length_b   1.000
_cell.length_c   1.000
_cell.angle_alpha   90.00
_cell.angle_beta   90.00
_cell.angle_gamma   90.00
#
_symmetry.space_group_name_H-M   'P 1'
#
loop_
_entity.id
_entity.type
_entity.pdbx_description
1 polymer ?
#
loop_
_entity_poly.entity_id
_entity_poly.type
_entity_poly.pdbx_seq_one_letter_code
_entity_poly.pdbx_strand_id
1 'polypeptide(L)'
;MFQVLSRSWALLIGMMLLMVGNGLQGTLLGVRGGIEGFSTFEMSIVMSAYFAGFLGGSRLAPEMIRRVGHVRVFAALASFISAILILYPAFAHPVAWTLGRVAIGFCFSGVYVTAESWLNNSSDNANRGKALSVYMIVQMFGIVSAQALLAMGDASGYALFILSSVLVSISFAPILLSISPTPAFDTAKPMPLKTLLETSPLGCFGMFLLGGVFSAQFGMSAVYGVAAGLTIVQISIFVSSIYVGALLMQYPIGWFSDRMDRRVVIMIVAAAGGIFSLLALFFDYYFGALLVAAFVIGGTSNPLYSLLIAYTNDYLDPDDMAAASGGLIFINGMGAIAGPLVTGWMMDSFGAQAFFGMIALLMLILAGYAVYRMTQRSRAGIEDGAYAPVLPSASPVAVEVASEYYIETALEDETNET
;
A
#
# COMPACT_ATOMS: atom_id res chain seq x y z
N MET A 1 14.00 17.09 9.84
CA MET A 1 13.61 16.97 8.42
C MET A 1 14.79 17.23 7.47
N PHE A 2 15.50 18.35 7.54
CA PHE A 2 16.68 18.63 6.69
C PHE A 2 17.80 17.58 6.80
N GLN A 3 18.07 17.04 7.97
CA GLN A 3 19.09 16.01 8.19
C GLN A 3 18.73 14.69 7.50
N VAL A 4 17.47 14.28 7.55
CA VAL A 4 16.99 13.08 6.85
C VAL A 4 17.11 13.26 5.33
N LEU A 5 16.69 14.42 4.82
CA LEU A 5 16.80 14.74 3.40
C LEU A 5 18.27 14.74 2.93
N SER A 6 19.21 15.30 3.73
CA SER A 6 20.62 15.36 3.33
C SER A 6 21.33 13.99 3.37
N ARG A 7 20.92 13.09 4.28
CA ARG A 7 21.54 11.76 4.41
C ARG A 7 20.95 10.73 3.45
N SER A 8 19.65 10.86 3.12
CA SER A 8 18.91 9.86 2.32
C SER A 8 18.41 10.37 0.97
N TRP A 9 18.91 11.54 0.49
CA TRP A 9 18.41 12.18 -0.73
C TRP A 9 18.44 11.26 -1.97
N ALA A 10 19.51 10.48 -2.12
CA ALA A 10 19.68 9.58 -3.26
C ALA A 10 18.62 8.47 -3.26
N LEU A 11 18.35 7.89 -2.11
CA LEU A 11 17.29 6.89 -1.92
C LEU A 11 15.91 7.49 -2.17
N LEU A 12 15.64 8.68 -1.61
CA LEU A 12 14.33 9.34 -1.74
C LEU A 12 14.05 9.75 -3.19
N ILE A 13 15.03 10.28 -3.92
CA ILE A 13 14.88 10.58 -5.36
C ILE A 13 14.70 9.28 -6.16
N GLY A 14 15.50 8.26 -5.89
CA GLY A 14 15.35 6.97 -6.52
C GLY A 14 13.95 6.39 -6.32
N MET A 15 13.46 6.40 -5.07
CA MET A 15 12.10 5.94 -4.75
C MET A 15 11.01 6.80 -5.40
N MET A 16 11.18 8.12 -5.48
CA MET A 16 10.23 8.99 -6.17
C MET A 16 10.10 8.61 -7.65
N LEU A 17 11.22 8.48 -8.37
CA LEU A 17 11.22 8.10 -9.79
C LEU A 17 10.60 6.72 -10.01
N LEU A 18 10.94 5.77 -9.13
CA LEU A 18 10.39 4.43 -9.17
C LEU A 18 8.88 4.42 -8.91
N MET A 19 8.40 5.27 -7.99
CA MET A 19 6.96 5.40 -7.70
C MET A 19 6.19 6.12 -8.81
N VAL A 20 6.80 7.05 -9.53
CA VAL A 20 6.21 7.59 -10.76
C VAL A 20 6.03 6.46 -11.78
N GLY A 21 7.05 5.62 -11.99
CA GLY A 21 6.95 4.45 -12.87
C GLY A 21 5.88 3.45 -12.43
N ASN A 22 5.80 3.16 -11.12
CA ASN A 22 4.82 2.24 -10.54
C ASN A 22 3.38 2.76 -10.65
N GLY A 23 3.16 4.01 -10.29
CA GLY A 23 1.83 4.65 -10.38
C GLY A 23 1.35 4.75 -11.83
N LEU A 24 2.27 5.07 -12.76
CA LEU A 24 1.94 5.14 -14.18
C LEU A 24 1.56 3.75 -14.72
N GLN A 25 2.39 2.72 -14.50
CA GLN A 25 2.14 1.38 -15.03
C GLN A 25 0.87 0.74 -14.46
N GLY A 26 0.55 0.98 -13.17
CA GLY A 26 -0.63 0.41 -12.54
C GLY A 26 -1.93 0.88 -13.20
N THR A 27 -2.08 2.20 -13.38
CA THR A 27 -3.26 2.80 -14.01
C THR A 27 -3.26 2.60 -15.53
N LEU A 28 -2.11 2.78 -16.19
CA LEU A 28 -1.95 2.59 -17.63
C LEU A 28 -2.35 1.17 -18.05
N LEU A 29 -1.97 0.15 -17.28
CA LEU A 29 -2.29 -1.24 -17.62
C LEU A 29 -3.80 -1.49 -17.57
N GLY A 30 -4.51 -0.89 -16.60
CA GLY A 30 -5.97 -0.95 -16.53
C GLY A 30 -6.65 -0.29 -17.73
N VAL A 31 -6.18 0.90 -18.12
CA VAL A 31 -6.68 1.61 -19.31
C VAL A 31 -6.34 0.85 -20.60
N ARG A 32 -5.10 0.39 -20.74
CA ARG A 32 -4.65 -0.33 -21.92
C ARG A 32 -5.38 -1.67 -22.08
N GLY A 33 -5.68 -2.39 -21.00
CA GLY A 33 -6.46 -3.64 -21.06
C GLY A 33 -7.84 -3.43 -21.68
N GLY A 34 -8.50 -2.30 -21.38
CA GLY A 34 -9.74 -1.92 -22.05
C GLY A 34 -9.56 -1.63 -23.55
N ILE A 35 -8.46 -0.98 -23.95
CA ILE A 35 -8.15 -0.71 -25.37
C ILE A 35 -7.88 -2.02 -26.11
N GLU A 36 -7.19 -2.98 -25.49
CA GLU A 36 -6.91 -4.31 -26.06
C GLU A 36 -8.14 -5.23 -26.03
N GLY A 37 -9.26 -4.81 -25.43
CA GLY A 37 -10.50 -5.56 -25.37
C GLY A 37 -10.50 -6.70 -24.33
N PHE A 38 -9.66 -6.63 -23.33
CA PHE A 38 -9.66 -7.59 -22.23
C PHE A 38 -10.92 -7.42 -21.39
N SER A 39 -11.54 -8.52 -20.99
CA SER A 39 -12.68 -8.51 -20.07
C SER A 39 -12.28 -8.00 -18.68
N THR A 40 -13.24 -7.50 -17.92
CA THR A 40 -13.04 -7.05 -16.54
C THR A 40 -12.48 -8.17 -15.68
N PHE A 41 -12.96 -9.42 -15.90
CA PHE A 41 -12.46 -10.58 -15.15
C PHE A 41 -11.01 -10.93 -15.51
N GLU A 42 -10.62 -10.92 -16.79
CA GLU A 42 -9.21 -11.10 -17.19
C GLU A 42 -8.31 -10.05 -16.57
N MET A 43 -8.74 -8.78 -16.58
CA MET A 43 -8.00 -7.70 -15.91
C MET A 43 -7.91 -7.91 -14.40
N SER A 44 -8.93 -8.47 -13.76
CA SER A 44 -8.89 -8.78 -12.33
C SER A 44 -7.84 -9.85 -11.99
N ILE A 45 -7.67 -10.85 -12.85
CA ILE A 45 -6.59 -11.86 -12.72
C ILE A 45 -5.22 -11.18 -12.86
N VAL A 46 -5.05 -10.35 -13.88
CA VAL A 46 -3.81 -9.59 -14.12
C VAL A 46 -3.47 -8.73 -12.90
N MET A 47 -4.45 -8.01 -12.33
CA MET A 47 -4.23 -7.14 -11.18
C MET A 47 -3.97 -7.93 -9.90
N SER A 48 -4.66 -9.04 -9.66
CA SER A 48 -4.42 -9.94 -8.53
C SER A 48 -3.02 -10.55 -8.54
N ALA A 49 -2.51 -10.89 -9.72
CA ALA A 49 -1.19 -11.50 -9.92
C ALA A 49 -0.04 -10.65 -9.35
N TYR A 50 -0.17 -9.32 -9.35
CA TYR A 50 0.78 -8.41 -8.72
C TYR A 50 0.94 -8.72 -7.21
N PHE A 51 -0.16 -8.90 -6.51
CA PHE A 51 -0.14 -9.14 -5.06
C PHE A 51 0.38 -10.54 -4.72
N ALA A 52 0.14 -11.52 -5.58
CA ALA A 52 0.74 -12.86 -5.45
C ALA A 52 2.27 -12.79 -5.57
N GLY A 53 2.78 -12.06 -6.57
CA GLY A 53 4.20 -11.77 -6.72
C GLY A 53 4.77 -10.99 -5.54
N PHE A 54 4.07 -9.96 -5.10
CA PHE A 54 4.44 -9.12 -3.96
C PHE A 54 4.62 -9.93 -2.68
N LEU A 55 3.70 -10.83 -2.39
CA LEU A 55 3.77 -11.73 -1.24
C LEU A 55 4.97 -12.69 -1.32
N GLY A 56 5.30 -13.19 -2.51
CA GLY A 56 6.50 -13.99 -2.75
C GLY A 56 7.78 -13.19 -2.54
N GLY A 57 7.83 -11.96 -3.06
CA GLY A 57 8.97 -11.06 -2.95
C GLY A 57 9.26 -10.65 -1.50
N SER A 58 8.23 -10.36 -0.71
CA SER A 58 8.39 -9.98 0.71
C SER A 58 9.10 -11.05 1.55
N ARG A 59 8.94 -12.32 1.20
CA ARG A 59 9.60 -13.44 1.88
C ARG A 59 11.02 -13.70 1.40
N LEU A 60 11.29 -13.53 0.10
CA LEU A 60 12.58 -13.88 -0.50
C LEU A 60 13.57 -12.72 -0.52
N ALA A 61 13.11 -11.47 -0.54
CA ALA A 61 13.97 -10.30 -0.57
C ALA A 61 14.98 -10.23 0.59
N PRO A 62 14.62 -10.52 1.85
CA PRO A 62 15.57 -10.55 2.97
C PRO A 62 16.76 -11.48 2.70
N GLU A 63 16.50 -12.67 2.20
CA GLU A 63 17.55 -13.63 1.88
C GLU A 63 18.45 -13.16 0.71
N MET A 64 17.85 -12.53 -0.31
CA MET A 64 18.61 -11.94 -1.42
C MET A 64 19.53 -10.82 -0.91
N ILE A 65 19.01 -9.93 -0.05
CA ILE A 65 19.78 -8.83 0.54
C ILE A 65 20.94 -9.38 1.39
N ARG A 66 20.68 -10.40 2.20
CA ARG A 66 21.72 -11.04 3.02
C ARG A 66 22.85 -11.64 2.20
N ARG A 67 22.54 -12.19 1.00
CA ARG A 67 23.55 -12.83 0.11
C ARG A 67 24.39 -11.85 -0.67
N VAL A 68 23.76 -10.80 -1.24
CA VAL A 68 24.46 -9.94 -2.21
C VAL A 68 24.42 -8.45 -1.86
N GLY A 69 23.71 -8.06 -0.81
CA GLY A 69 23.61 -6.69 -0.30
C GLY A 69 22.52 -5.85 -0.99
N HIS A 70 22.12 -4.77 -0.33
CA HIS A 70 21.00 -3.90 -0.70
C HIS A 70 21.12 -3.32 -2.12
N VAL A 71 22.29 -2.74 -2.46
CA VAL A 71 22.50 -2.04 -3.73
C VAL A 71 22.33 -2.97 -4.93
N ARG A 72 22.90 -4.17 -4.84
CA ARG A 72 22.82 -5.15 -5.93
C ARG A 72 21.42 -5.70 -6.11
N VAL A 73 20.73 -5.98 -5.00
CA VAL A 73 19.31 -6.43 -5.04
C VAL A 73 18.45 -5.34 -5.66
N PHE A 74 18.55 -4.10 -5.18
CA PHE A 74 17.78 -2.97 -5.72
C PHE A 74 18.01 -2.82 -7.24
N ALA A 75 19.26 -2.76 -7.68
CA ALA A 75 19.60 -2.59 -9.10
C ALA A 75 19.07 -3.74 -9.96
N ALA A 76 19.22 -4.99 -9.51
CA ALA A 76 18.74 -6.16 -10.24
C ALA A 76 17.21 -6.14 -10.38
N LEU A 77 16.47 -5.89 -9.27
CA LEU A 77 15.01 -5.87 -9.28
C LEU A 77 14.47 -4.70 -10.11
N ALA A 78 15.05 -3.51 -10.00
CA ALA A 78 14.69 -2.37 -10.83
C ALA A 78 14.93 -2.63 -12.32
N SER A 79 16.03 -3.32 -12.67
CA SER A 79 16.29 -3.73 -14.06
C SER A 79 15.25 -4.70 -14.59
N PHE A 80 14.80 -5.68 -13.79
CA PHE A 80 13.72 -6.59 -14.18
C PHE A 80 12.40 -5.84 -14.35
N ILE A 81 12.05 -4.92 -13.44
CA ILE A 81 10.84 -4.09 -13.57
C ILE A 81 10.89 -3.33 -14.90
N SER A 82 12.00 -2.64 -15.19
CA SER A 82 12.18 -1.88 -16.43
C SER A 82 12.00 -2.75 -17.68
N ALA A 83 12.58 -3.93 -17.72
CA ALA A 83 12.46 -4.86 -18.84
C ALA A 83 11.02 -5.33 -19.04
N ILE A 84 10.31 -5.70 -17.96
CA ILE A 84 8.93 -6.19 -18.04
C ILE A 84 7.98 -5.08 -18.52
N LEU A 85 8.21 -3.83 -18.12
CA LEU A 85 7.38 -2.68 -18.54
C LEU A 85 7.35 -2.52 -20.07
N ILE A 86 8.46 -2.76 -20.75
CA ILE A 86 8.54 -2.70 -22.22
C ILE A 86 7.86 -3.91 -22.87
N LEU A 87 7.82 -5.05 -22.18
CA LEU A 87 7.21 -6.27 -22.70
C LEU A 87 5.68 -6.23 -22.71
N TYR A 88 5.03 -5.43 -21.86
CA TYR A 88 3.56 -5.35 -21.83
C TYR A 88 2.95 -4.96 -23.17
N PRO A 89 3.34 -3.83 -23.79
CA PRO A 89 2.77 -3.48 -25.09
C PRO A 89 3.25 -4.36 -26.24
N ALA A 90 4.38 -5.05 -26.07
CA ALA A 90 4.89 -5.99 -27.07
C ALA A 90 4.13 -7.31 -27.09
N PHE A 91 3.62 -7.74 -25.95
CA PHE A 91 2.86 -8.99 -25.78
C PHE A 91 1.51 -8.69 -25.13
N ALA A 92 0.60 -8.06 -25.89
CA ALA A 92 -0.75 -7.71 -25.44
C ALA A 92 -1.65 -8.98 -25.35
N HIS A 93 -1.41 -9.78 -24.31
CA HIS A 93 -2.16 -11.00 -24.05
C HIS A 93 -2.35 -11.18 -22.52
N PRO A 94 -3.58 -11.54 -22.03
CA PRO A 94 -3.86 -11.63 -20.60
C PRO A 94 -2.88 -12.53 -19.81
N VAL A 95 -2.51 -13.68 -20.37
CA VAL A 95 -1.55 -14.59 -19.72
C VAL A 95 -0.16 -13.98 -19.61
N ALA A 96 0.34 -13.32 -20.66
CA ALA A 96 1.64 -12.64 -20.63
C ALA A 96 1.65 -11.52 -19.61
N TRP A 97 0.57 -10.75 -19.54
CA TRP A 97 0.42 -9.68 -18.56
C TRP A 97 0.33 -10.23 -17.13
N THR A 98 -0.38 -11.35 -16.92
CA THR A 98 -0.44 -12.01 -15.60
C THR A 98 0.94 -12.43 -15.12
N LEU A 99 1.75 -13.08 -15.98
CA LEU A 99 3.11 -13.47 -15.64
C LEU A 99 4.00 -12.24 -15.36
N GLY A 100 3.90 -11.22 -16.20
CA GLY A 100 4.59 -9.94 -15.98
C GLY A 100 4.21 -9.29 -14.65
N ARG A 101 2.93 -9.34 -14.27
CA ARG A 101 2.44 -8.77 -12.99
C ARG A 101 2.95 -9.55 -11.78
N VAL A 102 3.02 -10.89 -11.84
CA VAL A 102 3.68 -11.67 -10.78
C VAL A 102 5.14 -11.22 -10.62
N ALA A 103 5.88 -11.14 -11.73
CA ALA A 103 7.29 -10.77 -11.69
C ALA A 103 7.49 -9.31 -11.21
N ILE A 104 6.67 -8.35 -11.68
CA ILE A 104 6.72 -6.96 -11.22
C ILE A 104 6.37 -6.87 -9.73
N GLY A 105 5.31 -7.54 -9.26
CA GLY A 105 4.94 -7.53 -7.84
C GLY A 105 6.06 -8.07 -6.96
N PHE A 106 6.70 -9.18 -7.36
CA PHE A 106 7.88 -9.71 -6.69
C PHE A 106 9.02 -8.69 -6.62
N CYS A 107 9.33 -8.05 -7.74
CA CYS A 107 10.41 -7.07 -7.80
C CYS A 107 10.10 -5.83 -6.95
N PHE A 108 8.88 -5.28 -7.01
CA PHE A 108 8.52 -4.11 -6.19
C PHE A 108 8.58 -4.41 -4.71
N SER A 109 8.08 -5.56 -4.27
CA SER A 109 8.20 -5.98 -2.87
C SER A 109 9.66 -6.01 -2.41
N GLY A 110 10.55 -6.60 -3.20
CA GLY A 110 11.98 -6.64 -2.89
C GLY A 110 12.64 -5.26 -2.88
N VAL A 111 12.21 -4.36 -3.76
CA VAL A 111 12.66 -2.96 -3.77
C VAL A 111 12.21 -2.22 -2.50
N TYR A 112 10.96 -2.41 -2.07
CA TYR A 112 10.47 -1.81 -0.82
C TYR A 112 11.26 -2.31 0.38
N VAL A 113 11.44 -3.62 0.54
CA VAL A 113 12.26 -4.19 1.62
C VAL A 113 13.65 -3.58 1.62
N THR A 114 14.28 -3.45 0.44
CA THR A 114 15.63 -2.89 0.31
C THR A 114 15.68 -1.42 0.70
N ALA A 115 14.74 -0.61 0.20
CA ALA A 115 14.69 0.84 0.44
C ALA A 115 14.39 1.17 1.90
N GLU A 116 13.42 0.46 2.50
CA GLU A 116 12.98 0.68 3.87
C GLU A 116 14.02 0.23 4.89
N SER A 117 14.67 -0.93 4.65
CA SER A 117 15.81 -1.37 5.43
C SER A 117 16.97 -0.36 5.39
N TRP A 118 17.25 0.20 4.22
CA TRP A 118 18.28 1.22 4.07
C TRP A 118 17.91 2.52 4.80
N LEU A 119 16.66 2.96 4.66
CA LEU A 119 16.17 4.16 5.33
C LEU A 119 16.25 4.03 6.86
N ASN A 120 15.82 2.88 7.39
CA ASN A 120 15.90 2.59 8.82
C ASN A 120 17.33 2.69 9.34
N ASN A 121 18.26 2.03 8.69
CA ASN A 121 19.66 2.01 9.11
C ASN A 121 20.40 3.34 8.92
N SER A 122 19.91 4.24 8.07
CA SER A 122 20.46 5.58 7.88
C SER A 122 19.86 6.63 8.82
N SER A 123 18.88 6.27 9.62
CA SER A 123 18.14 7.17 10.52
C SER A 123 18.47 6.87 11.97
N ASP A 124 18.78 7.92 12.76
CA ASP A 124 18.90 7.81 14.21
C ASP A 124 17.49 7.59 14.81
N ASN A 125 17.38 6.94 15.98
CA ASN A 125 16.10 6.65 16.64
C ASN A 125 15.17 7.88 16.70
N ALA A 126 15.66 9.02 17.16
CA ALA A 126 14.91 10.28 17.25
C ALA A 126 14.36 10.82 15.90
N ASN A 127 14.80 10.27 14.76
CA ASN A 127 14.41 10.71 13.43
C ASN A 127 13.72 9.64 12.59
N ARG A 128 13.55 8.41 13.10
CA ARG A 128 12.93 7.28 12.36
C ARG A 128 11.51 7.58 11.89
N GLY A 129 10.64 8.07 12.79
CA GLY A 129 9.26 8.43 12.42
C GLY A 129 9.20 9.55 11.39
N LYS A 130 10.12 10.54 11.46
CA LYS A 130 10.24 11.60 10.46
C LYS A 130 10.71 11.05 9.11
N ALA A 131 11.63 10.08 9.12
CA ALA A 131 12.14 9.46 7.91
C ALA A 131 11.05 8.65 7.19
N LEU A 132 10.26 7.86 7.92
CA LEU A 132 9.09 7.15 7.38
C LEU A 132 8.05 8.11 6.81
N SER A 133 7.76 9.21 7.51
CA SER A 133 6.79 10.21 7.02
C SER A 133 7.26 10.86 5.71
N VAL A 134 8.55 11.23 5.61
CA VAL A 134 9.13 11.79 4.37
C VAL A 134 9.08 10.75 3.24
N TYR A 135 9.44 9.51 3.53
CA TYR A 135 9.40 8.41 2.58
C TYR A 135 7.98 8.17 2.03
N MET A 136 6.97 8.17 2.91
CA MET A 136 5.56 8.05 2.52
C MET A 136 5.11 9.22 1.62
N ILE A 137 5.44 10.45 1.98
CA ILE A 137 5.10 11.65 1.18
C ILE A 137 5.73 11.55 -0.22
N VAL A 138 7.00 11.14 -0.31
CA VAL A 138 7.71 10.97 -1.58
C VAL A 138 7.05 9.91 -2.45
N GLN A 139 6.63 8.78 -1.87
CA GLN A 139 5.91 7.73 -2.59
C GLN A 139 4.57 8.24 -3.13
N MET A 140 3.76 8.86 -2.28
CA MET A 140 2.44 9.38 -2.66
C MET A 140 2.57 10.47 -3.74
N PHE A 141 3.53 11.37 -3.60
CA PHE A 141 3.81 12.39 -4.61
C PHE A 141 4.20 11.76 -5.95
N GLY A 142 5.03 10.72 -5.94
CA GLY A 142 5.40 9.98 -7.14
C GLY A 142 4.18 9.37 -7.85
N ILE A 143 3.30 8.71 -7.09
CA ILE A 143 2.10 8.07 -7.65
C ILE A 143 1.11 9.10 -8.19
N VAL A 144 0.90 10.22 -7.50
CA VAL A 144 0.01 11.30 -7.99
C VAL A 144 0.60 11.97 -9.24
N SER A 145 1.91 12.21 -9.28
CA SER A 145 2.60 12.76 -10.46
C SER A 145 2.47 11.83 -11.68
N ALA A 146 2.46 10.53 -11.46
CA ALA A 146 2.24 9.54 -12.50
C ALA A 146 0.87 9.69 -13.19
N GLN A 147 -0.17 10.07 -12.44
CA GLN A 147 -1.49 10.28 -13.01
C GLN A 147 -1.54 11.50 -13.93
N ALA A 148 -0.76 12.54 -13.62
CA ALA A 148 -0.62 13.70 -14.51
C ALA A 148 0.07 13.30 -15.84
N LEU A 149 1.11 12.46 -15.77
CA LEU A 149 1.76 11.92 -16.98
C LEU A 149 0.81 11.07 -17.82
N LEU A 150 -0.01 10.24 -17.19
CA LEU A 150 -1.02 9.45 -17.90
C LEU A 150 -2.06 10.33 -18.60
N ALA A 151 -2.54 11.39 -17.92
CA ALA A 151 -3.52 12.32 -18.47
C ALA A 151 -3.00 13.10 -19.69
N MET A 152 -1.69 13.30 -19.81
CA MET A 152 -1.04 14.02 -20.89
C MET A 152 -0.57 13.12 -22.04
N GLY A 153 -0.52 11.80 -21.83
CA GLY A 153 0.03 10.85 -22.78
C GLY A 153 -1.01 10.04 -23.54
N ASP A 154 -0.55 9.32 -24.56
CA ASP A 154 -1.37 8.38 -25.31
C ASP A 154 -1.23 6.97 -24.74
N ALA A 155 -2.31 6.44 -24.16
CA ALA A 155 -2.34 5.10 -23.58
C ALA A 155 -2.39 3.98 -24.64
N SER A 156 -2.69 4.31 -25.90
CA SER A 156 -2.72 3.33 -27.00
C SER A 156 -1.33 3.01 -27.55
N GLY A 157 -0.38 3.93 -27.36
CA GLY A 157 1.00 3.83 -27.85
C GLY A 157 1.96 3.11 -26.88
N TYR A 158 3.24 3.09 -27.27
CA TYR A 158 4.35 2.54 -26.47
C TYR A 158 4.99 3.59 -25.55
N ALA A 159 4.78 4.88 -25.81
CA ALA A 159 5.54 5.96 -25.18
C ALA A 159 5.44 5.97 -23.65
N LEU A 160 4.24 5.76 -23.09
CA LEU A 160 4.05 5.73 -21.63
C LEU A 160 4.71 4.52 -20.97
N PHE A 161 4.74 3.36 -21.63
CA PHE A 161 5.47 2.17 -21.14
C PHE A 161 6.98 2.38 -21.19
N ILE A 162 7.49 3.01 -22.27
CA ILE A 162 8.90 3.38 -22.38
C ILE A 162 9.27 4.40 -21.30
N LEU A 163 8.44 5.41 -21.08
CA LEU A 163 8.64 6.42 -20.03
C LEU A 163 8.71 5.76 -18.64
N SER A 164 7.78 4.87 -18.31
CA SER A 164 7.80 4.12 -17.05
C SER A 164 9.08 3.30 -16.90
N SER A 165 9.51 2.62 -17.95
CA SER A 165 10.74 1.83 -17.97
C SER A 165 11.99 2.71 -17.77
N VAL A 166 12.06 3.87 -18.44
CA VAL A 166 13.17 4.83 -18.31
C VAL A 166 13.23 5.39 -16.88
N LEU A 167 12.09 5.80 -16.30
CA LEU A 167 12.03 6.31 -14.93
C LEU A 167 12.51 5.28 -13.92
N VAL A 168 12.09 4.03 -14.07
CA VAL A 168 12.58 2.92 -13.23
C VAL A 168 14.07 2.67 -13.45
N SER A 169 14.55 2.70 -14.69
CA SER A 169 15.99 2.53 -14.98
C SER A 169 16.86 3.63 -14.39
N ILE A 170 16.38 4.88 -14.37
CA ILE A 170 17.12 6.00 -13.80
C ILE A 170 17.02 6.01 -12.27
N SER A 171 16.00 5.40 -11.68
CA SER A 171 15.74 5.43 -10.24
C SER A 171 16.88 4.92 -9.37
N PHE A 172 17.66 3.97 -9.86
CA PHE A 172 18.78 3.41 -9.11
C PHE A 172 20.10 4.15 -9.34
N ALA A 173 20.20 5.02 -10.34
CA ALA A 173 21.43 5.77 -10.61
C ALA A 173 21.89 6.64 -9.41
N PRO A 174 21.04 7.43 -8.75
CA PRO A 174 21.43 8.18 -7.56
C PRO A 174 21.98 7.28 -6.45
N ILE A 175 21.39 6.10 -6.27
CA ILE A 175 21.77 5.13 -5.25
C ILE A 175 23.15 4.53 -5.55
N LEU A 176 23.40 4.14 -6.81
CA LEU A 176 24.68 3.58 -7.23
C LEU A 176 25.82 4.60 -7.15
N LEU A 177 25.53 5.88 -7.33
CA LEU A 177 26.52 6.96 -7.29
C LEU A 177 26.73 7.51 -5.86
N SER A 178 25.91 7.12 -4.89
CA SER A 178 26.05 7.56 -3.49
C SER A 178 27.04 6.67 -2.74
N ILE A 179 27.88 7.30 -1.91
CA ILE A 179 28.78 6.60 -0.99
C ILE A 179 28.02 6.43 0.32
N SER A 180 27.21 5.39 0.43
CA SER A 180 26.49 5.06 1.68
C SER A 180 26.90 3.67 2.16
N PRO A 181 27.23 3.50 3.45
CA PRO A 181 27.51 2.19 4.01
C PRO A 181 26.29 1.28 3.85
N THR A 182 26.50 0.04 3.42
CA THR A 182 25.43 -0.97 3.39
C THR A 182 25.22 -1.50 4.80
N PRO A 183 24.00 -1.40 5.34
CA PRO A 183 23.72 -1.87 6.69
C PRO A 183 23.71 -3.41 6.78
N ALA A 184 23.96 -3.92 7.98
CA ALA A 184 23.69 -5.32 8.30
C ALA A 184 22.16 -5.54 8.27
N PHE A 185 21.73 -6.70 7.80
CA PHE A 185 20.31 -7.04 7.69
C PHE A 185 20.01 -8.23 8.60
N ASP A 186 19.17 -7.99 9.59
CA ASP A 186 18.66 -9.04 10.49
C ASP A 186 17.13 -9.06 10.40
N THR A 187 16.51 -10.23 10.60
CA THR A 187 15.05 -10.37 10.54
C THR A 187 14.57 -11.09 11.80
N ALA A 188 13.52 -10.55 12.40
CA ALA A 188 12.81 -11.22 13.50
C ALA A 188 12.22 -12.56 13.01
N LYS A 189 12.18 -13.55 13.90
CA LYS A 189 11.49 -14.82 13.61
C LYS A 189 9.98 -14.55 13.56
N PRO A 190 9.27 -15.00 12.50
CA PRO A 190 7.84 -14.74 12.38
C PRO A 190 7.04 -15.45 13.48
N MET A 191 6.05 -14.72 14.03
CA MET A 191 5.09 -15.27 14.99
C MET A 191 4.18 -16.30 14.29
N PRO A 192 3.80 -17.41 14.94
CA PRO A 192 2.81 -18.34 14.40
C PRO A 192 1.47 -17.64 14.18
N LEU A 193 0.86 -17.82 13.00
CA LEU A 193 -0.41 -17.18 12.65
C LEU A 193 -1.54 -17.49 13.65
N LYS A 194 -1.55 -18.69 14.23
CA LYS A 194 -2.53 -19.07 15.25
C LYS A 194 -2.42 -18.18 16.48
N THR A 195 -1.22 -17.97 16.99
CA THR A 195 -0.97 -17.09 18.14
C THR A 195 -1.42 -15.65 17.83
N LEU A 196 -1.07 -15.13 16.64
CA LEU A 196 -1.46 -13.81 16.22
C LEU A 196 -2.99 -13.64 16.12
N LEU A 197 -3.69 -14.65 15.59
CA LEU A 197 -5.16 -14.67 15.52
C LEU A 197 -5.82 -14.72 16.91
N GLU A 198 -5.22 -15.42 17.87
CA GLU A 198 -5.71 -15.49 19.26
C GLU A 198 -5.46 -14.17 20.00
N THR A 199 -4.31 -13.51 19.74
CA THR A 199 -3.94 -12.25 20.40
C THR A 199 -4.75 -11.08 19.88
N SER A 200 -4.83 -10.91 18.55
CA SER A 200 -5.51 -9.77 17.91
C SER A 200 -6.45 -10.20 16.77
N PRO A 201 -7.63 -10.80 17.13
CA PRO A 201 -8.58 -11.21 16.08
C PRO A 201 -9.10 -10.05 15.22
N LEU A 202 -9.32 -8.85 15.80
CA LEU A 202 -9.73 -7.67 15.03
C LEU A 202 -8.60 -7.19 14.09
N GLY A 203 -7.36 -7.19 14.57
CA GLY A 203 -6.21 -6.86 13.73
C GLY A 203 -6.10 -7.79 12.53
N CYS A 204 -6.11 -9.10 12.75
CA CYS A 204 -5.98 -10.09 11.68
C CYS A 204 -7.14 -10.04 10.67
N PHE A 205 -8.39 -10.05 11.16
CA PHE A 205 -9.56 -9.99 10.29
C PHE A 205 -9.63 -8.66 9.54
N GLY A 206 -9.35 -7.56 10.24
CA GLY A 206 -9.27 -6.22 9.63
C GLY A 206 -8.21 -6.13 8.54
N MET A 207 -7.01 -6.67 8.77
CA MET A 207 -5.93 -6.69 7.78
C MET A 207 -6.29 -7.50 6.54
N PHE A 208 -7.00 -8.62 6.68
CA PHE A 208 -7.50 -9.40 5.54
C PHE A 208 -8.50 -8.60 4.69
N LEU A 209 -9.51 -8.02 5.34
CA LEU A 209 -10.52 -7.22 4.63
C LEU A 209 -9.90 -5.98 3.97
N LEU A 210 -8.99 -5.32 4.68
CA LEU A 210 -8.32 -4.13 4.19
C LEU A 210 -7.38 -4.42 3.02
N GLY A 211 -6.75 -5.60 2.99
CA GLY A 211 -6.02 -6.09 1.82
C GLY A 211 -6.90 -6.14 0.57
N GLY A 212 -8.14 -6.64 0.72
CA GLY A 212 -9.14 -6.62 -0.35
C GLY A 212 -9.52 -5.22 -0.80
N VAL A 213 -9.76 -4.30 0.14
CA VAL A 213 -10.07 -2.88 -0.16
C VAL A 213 -8.91 -2.21 -0.87
N PHE A 214 -7.70 -2.34 -0.35
CA PHE A 214 -6.50 -1.73 -0.93
C PHE A 214 -6.24 -2.23 -2.34
N SER A 215 -6.33 -3.54 -2.56
CA SER A 215 -6.07 -4.12 -3.88
C SER A 215 -7.16 -3.80 -4.91
N ALA A 216 -8.41 -3.65 -4.48
CA ALA A 216 -9.47 -3.12 -5.32
C ALA A 216 -9.15 -1.68 -5.75
N GLN A 217 -8.79 -0.79 -4.82
CA GLN A 217 -8.41 0.58 -5.12
C GLN A 217 -7.17 0.66 -6.02
N PHE A 218 -6.11 -0.05 -5.68
CA PHE A 218 -4.85 0.01 -6.41
C PHE A 218 -4.92 -0.68 -7.78
N GLY A 219 -5.57 -1.85 -7.84
CA GLY A 219 -5.62 -2.68 -9.05
C GLY A 219 -6.80 -2.38 -9.96
N MET A 220 -7.99 -2.18 -9.39
CA MET A 220 -9.24 -2.17 -10.16
C MET A 220 -9.80 -0.77 -10.42
N SER A 221 -9.27 0.31 -9.84
CA SER A 221 -9.80 1.69 -10.05
C SER A 221 -9.78 2.12 -11.52
N ALA A 222 -8.69 1.82 -12.25
CA ALA A 222 -8.60 2.15 -13.66
C ALA A 222 -9.52 1.25 -14.52
N VAL A 223 -9.63 -0.03 -14.15
CA VAL A 223 -10.53 -0.98 -14.81
C VAL A 223 -11.99 -0.55 -14.61
N TYR A 224 -12.35 -0.12 -13.37
CA TYR A 224 -13.65 0.49 -13.10
C TYR A 224 -13.87 1.72 -13.98
N GLY A 225 -12.90 2.64 -14.04
CA GLY A 225 -13.03 3.86 -14.84
C GLY A 225 -13.29 3.59 -16.32
N VAL A 226 -12.60 2.61 -16.91
CA VAL A 226 -12.82 2.17 -18.28
C VAL A 226 -14.22 1.56 -18.44
N ALA A 227 -14.62 0.66 -17.56
CA ALA A 227 -15.92 0.00 -17.58
C ALA A 227 -17.09 0.99 -17.36
N ALA A 228 -16.85 2.06 -16.60
CA ALA A 228 -17.80 3.16 -16.37
C ALA A 228 -17.79 4.22 -17.49
N GLY A 229 -16.96 4.06 -18.52
CA GLY A 229 -16.88 5.00 -19.66
C GLY A 229 -16.20 6.33 -19.34
N LEU A 230 -15.39 6.42 -18.28
CA LEU A 230 -14.63 7.61 -17.95
C LEU A 230 -13.50 7.86 -18.96
N THR A 231 -13.22 9.11 -19.26
CA THR A 231 -12.04 9.50 -20.04
C THR A 231 -10.75 9.21 -19.25
N ILE A 232 -9.62 9.11 -19.97
CA ILE A 232 -8.29 8.89 -19.33
C ILE A 232 -8.00 9.99 -18.30
N VAL A 233 -8.34 11.24 -18.60
CA VAL A 233 -8.19 12.39 -17.68
C VAL A 233 -9.05 12.19 -16.42
N GLN A 234 -10.31 11.77 -16.57
CA GLN A 234 -11.19 11.51 -15.46
C GLN A 234 -10.68 10.32 -14.60
N ILE A 235 -10.19 9.24 -15.21
CA ILE A 235 -9.57 8.13 -14.52
C ILE A 235 -8.37 8.60 -13.71
N SER A 236 -7.49 9.41 -14.32
CA SER A 236 -6.31 9.94 -13.65
C SER A 236 -6.67 10.83 -12.45
N ILE A 237 -7.67 11.69 -12.57
CA ILE A 237 -8.14 12.54 -11.46
C ILE A 237 -8.80 11.69 -10.38
N PHE A 238 -9.61 10.71 -10.74
CA PHE A 238 -10.26 9.77 -9.82
C PHE A 238 -9.23 9.00 -8.98
N VAL A 239 -8.23 8.39 -9.62
CA VAL A 239 -7.14 7.68 -8.93
C VAL A 239 -6.31 8.65 -8.07
N SER A 240 -6.00 9.86 -8.57
CA SER A 240 -5.31 10.88 -7.77
C SER A 240 -6.08 11.25 -6.51
N SER A 241 -7.42 11.36 -6.58
CA SER A 241 -8.26 11.69 -5.43
C SER A 241 -8.15 10.66 -4.31
N ILE A 242 -8.02 9.36 -4.64
CA ILE A 242 -7.78 8.29 -3.66
C ILE A 242 -6.47 8.55 -2.91
N TYR A 243 -5.37 8.81 -3.62
CA TYR A 243 -4.06 9.00 -3.00
C TYR A 243 -3.94 10.33 -2.25
N VAL A 244 -4.57 11.38 -2.74
CA VAL A 244 -4.64 12.68 -2.02
C VAL A 244 -5.43 12.51 -0.73
N GLY A 245 -6.56 11.81 -0.75
CA GLY A 245 -7.32 11.46 0.44
C GLY A 245 -6.48 10.67 1.45
N ALA A 246 -5.77 9.64 0.98
CA ALA A 246 -4.86 8.83 1.77
C ALA A 246 -3.79 9.69 2.48
N LEU A 247 -3.16 10.61 1.74
CA LEU A 247 -2.12 11.48 2.27
C LEU A 247 -2.65 12.45 3.32
N LEU A 248 -3.76 13.15 3.02
CA LEU A 248 -4.28 14.23 3.87
C LEU A 248 -4.96 13.70 5.14
N MET A 249 -5.64 12.54 5.08
CA MET A 249 -6.35 11.99 6.24
C MET A 249 -5.46 11.19 7.19
N GLN A 250 -4.24 10.87 6.80
CA GLN A 250 -3.30 10.13 7.65
C GLN A 250 -3.03 10.83 8.98
N TYR A 251 -2.76 12.12 8.94
CA TYR A 251 -2.46 12.90 10.14
C TYR A 251 -3.69 13.10 11.06
N PRO A 252 -4.84 13.58 10.58
CA PRO A 252 -6.02 13.75 11.45
C PRO A 252 -6.45 12.43 12.11
N ILE A 253 -6.50 11.34 11.34
CA ILE A 253 -6.93 10.04 11.88
C ILE A 253 -5.91 9.50 12.90
N GLY A 254 -4.62 9.65 12.65
CA GLY A 254 -3.57 9.32 13.62
C GLY A 254 -3.73 10.11 14.92
N TRP A 255 -3.94 11.44 14.82
CA TRP A 255 -4.15 12.31 15.97
C TRP A 255 -5.35 11.90 16.83
N PHE A 256 -6.46 11.46 16.20
CA PHE A 256 -7.61 10.92 16.92
C PHE A 256 -7.31 9.54 17.54
N SER A 257 -6.54 8.71 16.86
CA SER A 257 -6.11 7.38 17.34
C SER A 257 -5.34 7.45 18.66
N ASP A 258 -4.48 8.45 18.79
CA ASP A 258 -3.65 8.62 19.99
C ASP A 258 -4.42 9.19 21.20
N ARG A 259 -5.69 9.61 21.02
CA ARG A 259 -6.53 10.26 22.05
C ARG A 259 -7.81 9.53 22.37
N MET A 260 -8.19 8.56 21.56
CA MET A 260 -9.45 7.83 21.68
C MET A 260 -9.18 6.33 21.70
N ASP A 261 -10.17 5.54 22.10
CA ASP A 261 -10.12 4.09 21.94
C ASP A 261 -9.98 3.74 20.44
N ARG A 262 -8.86 3.13 20.07
CA ARG A 262 -8.54 2.75 18.68
C ARG A 262 -9.64 1.93 18.00
N ARG A 263 -10.37 1.10 18.77
CA ARG A 263 -11.49 0.31 18.24
C ARG A 263 -12.64 1.21 17.76
N VAL A 264 -12.92 2.29 18.49
CA VAL A 264 -13.92 3.29 18.11
C VAL A 264 -13.47 4.04 16.87
N VAL A 265 -12.20 4.42 16.78
CA VAL A 265 -11.64 5.09 15.61
C VAL A 265 -11.69 4.14 14.39
N ILE A 266 -11.28 2.88 14.52
CA ILE A 266 -11.39 1.85 13.46
C ILE A 266 -12.85 1.73 12.99
N MET A 267 -13.80 1.63 13.91
CA MET A 267 -15.23 1.53 13.59
C MET A 267 -15.71 2.76 12.79
N ILE A 268 -15.43 3.97 13.28
CA ILE A 268 -15.89 5.22 12.64
C ILE A 268 -15.27 5.38 11.26
N VAL A 269 -13.96 5.15 11.13
CA VAL A 269 -13.24 5.32 9.88
C VAL A 269 -13.66 4.27 8.85
N ALA A 270 -13.84 3.02 9.27
CA ALA A 270 -14.36 1.97 8.40
C ALA A 270 -15.83 2.23 7.99
N ALA A 271 -16.68 2.64 8.93
CA ALA A 271 -18.06 3.01 8.61
C ALA A 271 -18.14 4.18 7.62
N ALA A 272 -17.34 5.22 7.83
CA ALA A 272 -17.27 6.36 6.90
C ALA A 272 -16.86 5.91 5.49
N GLY A 273 -15.79 5.14 5.34
CA GLY A 273 -15.37 4.59 4.04
C GLY A 273 -16.44 3.73 3.38
N GLY A 274 -17.12 2.88 4.16
CA GLY A 274 -18.21 2.04 3.66
C GLY A 274 -19.44 2.84 3.23
N ILE A 275 -19.85 3.83 4.01
CA ILE A 275 -21.01 4.70 3.68
C ILE A 275 -20.72 5.52 2.41
N PHE A 276 -19.56 6.15 2.30
CA PHE A 276 -19.22 6.91 1.09
C PHE A 276 -19.08 6.02 -0.15
N SER A 277 -18.65 4.77 0.01
CA SER A 277 -18.67 3.78 -1.07
C SER A 277 -20.11 3.43 -1.49
N LEU A 278 -21.03 3.25 -0.54
CA LEU A 278 -22.46 3.06 -0.85
C LEU A 278 -23.06 4.28 -1.56
N LEU A 279 -22.71 5.48 -1.12
CA LEU A 279 -23.18 6.71 -1.80
C LEU A 279 -22.66 6.76 -3.23
N ALA A 280 -21.40 6.42 -3.48
CA ALA A 280 -20.84 6.35 -4.83
C ALA A 280 -21.59 5.35 -5.74
N LEU A 281 -22.06 4.23 -5.19
CA LEU A 281 -22.86 3.24 -5.92
C LEU A 281 -24.16 3.83 -6.48
N PHE A 282 -24.75 4.82 -5.83
CA PHE A 282 -26.00 5.45 -6.25
C PHE A 282 -25.80 6.76 -7.02
N PHE A 283 -24.66 7.42 -6.87
CA PHE A 283 -24.38 8.75 -7.44
C PHE A 283 -23.21 8.74 -8.43
N ASP A 284 -22.89 7.59 -9.03
CA ASP A 284 -21.79 7.41 -9.97
C ASP A 284 -21.90 8.21 -11.26
N TYR A 285 -23.12 8.61 -11.65
CA TYR A 285 -23.39 9.49 -12.79
C TYR A 285 -22.85 10.91 -12.60
N TYR A 286 -22.52 11.31 -11.37
CA TYR A 286 -22.00 12.64 -11.08
C TYR A 286 -20.51 12.57 -10.73
N PHE A 287 -19.65 12.96 -11.67
CA PHE A 287 -18.20 12.83 -11.51
C PHE A 287 -17.66 13.50 -10.24
N GLY A 288 -18.22 14.66 -9.83
CA GLY A 288 -17.85 15.30 -8.57
C GLY A 288 -18.13 14.44 -7.34
N ALA A 289 -19.25 13.69 -7.32
CA ALA A 289 -19.54 12.76 -6.24
C ALA A 289 -18.55 11.58 -6.19
N LEU A 290 -18.16 11.08 -7.38
CA LEU A 290 -17.11 10.05 -7.49
C LEU A 290 -15.78 10.52 -6.91
N LEU A 291 -15.40 11.78 -7.14
CA LEU A 291 -14.16 12.35 -6.60
C LEU A 291 -14.19 12.45 -5.07
N VAL A 292 -15.32 12.90 -4.50
CA VAL A 292 -15.51 12.96 -3.04
C VAL A 292 -15.45 11.56 -2.45
N ALA A 293 -16.15 10.60 -3.05
CA ALA A 293 -16.11 9.22 -2.61
C ALA A 293 -14.70 8.63 -2.68
N ALA A 294 -13.98 8.83 -3.80
CA ALA A 294 -12.60 8.40 -3.98
C ALA A 294 -11.67 8.98 -2.91
N PHE A 295 -11.81 10.29 -2.62
CA PHE A 295 -11.04 10.96 -1.57
C PHE A 295 -11.31 10.35 -0.20
N VAL A 296 -12.57 10.14 0.17
CA VAL A 296 -12.94 9.56 1.47
C VAL A 296 -12.52 8.10 1.55
N ILE A 297 -12.72 7.32 0.50
CA ILE A 297 -12.32 5.89 0.46
C ILE A 297 -10.80 5.76 0.66
N GLY A 298 -10.00 6.53 -0.07
CA GLY A 298 -8.55 6.56 0.11
C GLY A 298 -8.14 7.08 1.48
N GLY A 299 -8.78 8.16 1.93
CA GLY A 299 -8.54 8.81 3.22
C GLY A 299 -8.93 7.98 4.44
N THR A 300 -9.77 6.96 4.27
CA THR A 300 -10.14 6.03 5.34
C THR A 300 -9.35 4.72 5.29
N SER A 301 -9.21 4.14 4.11
CA SER A 301 -8.58 2.82 3.96
C SER A 301 -7.08 2.81 4.29
N ASN A 302 -6.33 3.82 3.89
CA ASN A 302 -4.89 3.86 4.16
C ASN A 302 -4.56 4.06 5.65
N PRO A 303 -5.15 5.03 6.38
CA PRO A 303 -4.94 5.14 7.81
C PRO A 303 -5.40 3.91 8.60
N LEU A 304 -6.46 3.22 8.17
CA LEU A 304 -6.91 1.97 8.81
C LEU A 304 -5.82 0.90 8.87
N TYR A 305 -4.94 0.85 7.87
CA TYR A 305 -3.81 -0.07 7.87
C TYR A 305 -2.90 0.15 9.08
N SER A 306 -2.48 1.39 9.29
CA SER A 306 -1.65 1.77 10.45
C SER A 306 -2.41 1.61 11.77
N LEU A 307 -3.72 1.93 11.80
CA LEU A 307 -4.57 1.76 12.98
C LEU A 307 -4.66 0.28 13.41
N LEU A 308 -4.80 -0.65 12.47
CA LEU A 308 -4.88 -2.08 12.78
C LEU A 308 -3.55 -2.63 13.27
N ILE A 309 -2.42 -2.10 12.78
CA ILE A 309 -1.09 -2.43 13.30
C ILE A 309 -0.96 -1.91 14.72
N ALA A 310 -1.21 -0.62 14.95
CA ALA A 310 -1.13 -0.01 16.27
C ALA A 310 -2.06 -0.72 17.27
N TYR A 311 -3.32 -0.99 16.88
CA TYR A 311 -4.26 -1.77 17.69
C TYR A 311 -3.74 -3.17 18.02
N THR A 312 -3.05 -3.82 17.10
CA THR A 312 -2.48 -5.16 17.37
C THR A 312 -1.32 -5.05 18.36
N ASN A 313 -0.49 -4.03 18.23
CA ASN A 313 0.62 -3.76 19.13
C ASN A 313 0.16 -3.47 20.56
N ASP A 314 -1.02 -2.86 20.77
CA ASP A 314 -1.62 -2.63 22.11
C ASP A 314 -1.83 -3.94 22.92
N TYR A 315 -1.75 -5.11 22.29
CA TYR A 315 -1.96 -6.43 22.89
C TYR A 315 -0.72 -7.34 22.81
N LEU A 316 0.42 -6.81 22.40
CA LEU A 316 1.67 -7.56 22.22
C LEU A 316 2.75 -7.02 23.16
N ASP A 317 3.59 -7.92 23.65
CA ASP A 317 4.83 -7.50 24.28
C ASP A 317 5.79 -6.90 23.22
N PRO A 318 6.64 -5.92 23.58
CA PRO A 318 7.57 -5.26 22.66
C PRO A 318 8.40 -6.23 21.81
N ASP A 319 8.88 -7.32 22.40
CA ASP A 319 9.71 -8.34 21.74
C ASP A 319 8.94 -9.12 20.64
N ASP A 320 7.60 -9.16 20.72
CA ASP A 320 6.73 -9.90 19.81
C ASP A 320 6.20 -9.04 18.65
N MET A 321 6.28 -7.70 18.74
CA MET A 321 5.71 -6.78 17.74
C MET A 321 6.32 -6.97 16.36
N ALA A 322 7.66 -7.06 16.28
CA ALA A 322 8.37 -7.29 15.01
C ALA A 322 7.99 -8.65 14.39
N ALA A 323 7.86 -9.70 15.23
CA ALA A 323 7.45 -11.03 14.80
C ALA A 323 6.00 -11.08 14.29
N ALA A 324 5.09 -10.31 14.90
CA ALA A 324 3.68 -10.18 14.52
C ALA A 324 3.50 -9.43 13.19
N SER A 325 4.34 -8.43 12.91
CA SER A 325 4.30 -7.60 11.71
C SER A 325 4.31 -8.42 10.42
N GLY A 326 5.19 -9.43 10.33
CA GLY A 326 5.27 -10.34 9.18
C GLY A 326 3.97 -11.14 8.97
N GLY A 327 3.31 -11.54 10.07
CA GLY A 327 2.02 -12.23 10.04
C GLY A 327 0.89 -11.34 9.54
N LEU A 328 0.81 -10.09 10.02
CA LEU A 328 -0.19 -9.11 9.58
C LEU A 328 -0.06 -8.79 8.09
N ILE A 329 1.16 -8.57 7.60
CA ILE A 329 1.43 -8.33 6.17
C ILE A 329 1.03 -9.55 5.33
N PHE A 330 1.32 -10.76 5.80
CA PHE A 330 0.92 -11.97 5.10
C PHE A 330 -0.61 -12.08 4.99
N ILE A 331 -1.34 -11.83 6.08
CA ILE A 331 -2.82 -11.85 6.10
C ILE A 331 -3.37 -10.76 5.17
N ASN A 332 -2.81 -9.54 5.21
CA ASN A 332 -3.18 -8.47 4.29
C ASN A 332 -2.94 -8.86 2.82
N GLY A 333 -1.79 -9.47 2.51
CA GLY A 333 -1.45 -9.97 1.18
C GLY A 333 -2.43 -11.04 0.67
N MET A 334 -2.92 -11.91 1.53
CA MET A 334 -3.97 -12.89 1.18
C MET A 334 -5.28 -12.19 0.78
N GLY A 335 -5.70 -11.17 1.54
CA GLY A 335 -6.83 -10.32 1.19
C GLY A 335 -6.61 -9.58 -0.13
N ALA A 336 -5.40 -9.07 -0.35
CA ALA A 336 -5.04 -8.34 -1.55
C ALA A 336 -5.02 -9.22 -2.83
N ILE A 337 -4.70 -10.50 -2.72
CA ILE A 337 -4.83 -11.45 -3.84
C ILE A 337 -6.30 -11.69 -4.16
N ALA A 338 -7.15 -11.87 -3.16
CA ALA A 338 -8.57 -12.15 -3.34
C ALA A 338 -9.38 -10.93 -3.85
N GLY A 339 -9.00 -9.72 -3.42
CA GLY A 339 -9.73 -8.49 -3.68
C GLY A 339 -10.05 -8.23 -5.15
N PRO A 340 -9.07 -8.14 -6.06
CA PRO A 340 -9.33 -7.90 -7.47
C PRO A 340 -10.19 -9.00 -8.12
N LEU A 341 -9.96 -10.27 -7.77
CA LEU A 341 -10.72 -11.39 -8.32
C LEU A 341 -12.21 -11.30 -8.00
N VAL A 342 -12.53 -11.02 -6.72
CA VAL A 342 -13.91 -10.85 -6.28
C VAL A 342 -14.50 -9.57 -6.88
N THR A 343 -13.75 -8.47 -6.90
CA THR A 343 -14.19 -7.20 -7.49
C THR A 343 -14.48 -7.37 -8.97
N GLY A 344 -13.60 -8.03 -9.74
CA GLY A 344 -13.79 -8.26 -11.17
C GLY A 344 -15.01 -9.14 -11.45
N TRP A 345 -15.19 -10.21 -10.70
CA TRP A 345 -16.38 -11.05 -10.78
C TRP A 345 -17.67 -10.27 -10.47
N MET A 346 -17.65 -9.44 -9.42
CA MET A 346 -18.81 -8.60 -9.09
C MET A 346 -19.10 -7.58 -10.19
N MET A 347 -18.07 -6.96 -10.76
CA MET A 347 -18.23 -5.99 -11.85
C MET A 347 -18.77 -6.62 -13.12
N ASP A 348 -18.34 -7.83 -13.48
CA ASP A 348 -18.88 -8.59 -14.61
C ASP A 348 -20.34 -8.99 -14.39
N SER A 349 -20.72 -9.34 -13.15
CA SER A 349 -22.05 -9.87 -12.82
C SER A 349 -23.09 -8.76 -12.59
N PHE A 350 -22.68 -7.62 -11.98
CA PHE A 350 -23.59 -6.58 -11.50
C PHE A 350 -23.31 -5.20 -12.09
N GLY A 351 -22.33 -5.10 -13.01
CA GLY A 351 -21.94 -3.82 -13.63
C GLY A 351 -20.78 -3.11 -12.92
N ALA A 352 -20.26 -2.07 -13.56
CA ALA A 352 -19.06 -1.34 -13.09
C ALA A 352 -19.18 -0.84 -11.64
N GLN A 353 -20.38 -0.38 -11.24
CA GLN A 353 -20.65 0.15 -9.90
C GLN A 353 -20.37 -0.86 -8.78
N ALA A 354 -20.37 -2.16 -9.07
CA ALA A 354 -20.06 -3.20 -8.10
C ALA A 354 -18.64 -3.05 -7.49
N PHE A 355 -17.75 -2.28 -8.15
CA PHE A 355 -16.48 -1.83 -7.58
C PHE A 355 -16.67 -1.13 -6.23
N PHE A 356 -17.58 -0.17 -6.16
CA PHE A 356 -17.90 0.51 -4.90
C PHE A 356 -18.69 -0.40 -3.94
N GLY A 357 -19.54 -1.27 -4.48
CA GLY A 357 -20.27 -2.26 -3.68
C GLY A 357 -19.33 -3.20 -2.91
N MET A 358 -18.25 -3.66 -3.56
CA MET A 358 -17.23 -4.49 -2.92
C MET A 358 -16.50 -3.74 -1.79
N ILE A 359 -16.05 -2.51 -2.04
CA ILE A 359 -15.38 -1.68 -1.03
C ILE A 359 -16.32 -1.42 0.14
N ALA A 360 -17.58 -1.04 -0.13
CA ALA A 360 -18.59 -0.82 0.90
C ALA A 360 -18.80 -2.06 1.76
N LEU A 361 -18.95 -3.22 1.14
CA LEU A 361 -19.15 -4.50 1.83
C LEU A 361 -18.00 -4.79 2.80
N LEU A 362 -16.75 -4.73 2.33
CA LEU A 362 -15.59 -5.03 3.16
C LEU A 362 -15.42 -4.03 4.31
N MET A 363 -15.60 -2.73 4.05
CA MET A 363 -15.48 -1.67 5.05
C MET A 363 -16.59 -1.74 6.10
N LEU A 364 -17.84 -2.00 5.72
CA LEU A 364 -18.95 -2.14 6.66
C LEU A 364 -18.86 -3.43 7.48
N ILE A 365 -18.37 -4.53 6.90
CA ILE A 365 -18.06 -5.75 7.65
C ILE A 365 -16.99 -5.46 8.70
N LEU A 366 -15.91 -4.72 8.34
CA LEU A 366 -14.89 -4.33 9.28
C LEU A 366 -15.45 -3.47 10.42
N ALA A 367 -16.28 -2.47 10.10
CA ALA A 367 -16.94 -1.62 11.11
C ALA A 367 -17.83 -2.45 12.06
N GLY A 368 -18.66 -3.32 11.51
CA GLY A 368 -19.53 -4.21 12.30
C GLY A 368 -18.74 -5.19 13.17
N TYR A 369 -17.63 -5.73 12.65
CA TYR A 369 -16.77 -6.60 13.43
C TYR A 369 -16.03 -5.85 14.54
N ALA A 370 -15.62 -4.61 14.32
CA ALA A 370 -15.06 -3.76 15.38
C ALA A 370 -16.09 -3.53 16.53
N VAL A 371 -17.36 -3.24 16.21
CA VAL A 371 -18.44 -3.15 17.21
C VAL A 371 -18.59 -4.46 17.99
N TYR A 372 -18.66 -5.59 17.30
CA TYR A 372 -18.74 -6.89 17.94
C TYR A 372 -17.57 -7.14 18.90
N ARG A 373 -16.34 -6.82 18.47
CA ARG A 373 -15.14 -7.03 19.32
C ARG A 373 -15.13 -6.12 20.55
N MET A 374 -15.68 -4.92 20.48
CA MET A 374 -15.85 -4.05 21.67
C MET A 374 -16.74 -4.68 22.75
N THR A 375 -17.70 -5.55 22.38
CA THR A 375 -18.53 -6.27 23.36
C THR A 375 -17.84 -7.48 23.98
N GLN A 376 -16.75 -7.99 23.37
CA GLN A 376 -16.10 -9.24 23.79
C GLN A 376 -14.85 -9.03 24.65
N ARG A 377 -14.20 -7.89 24.57
CA ARG A 377 -12.95 -7.59 25.28
C ARG A 377 -12.95 -6.15 25.78
N SER A 378 -12.47 -5.92 27.00
CA SER A 378 -12.23 -4.57 27.52
C SER A 378 -11.13 -3.87 26.72
N ARG A 379 -11.05 -2.55 26.87
CA ARG A 379 -9.95 -1.73 26.32
C ARG A 379 -8.61 -2.25 26.86
N ALA A 380 -7.56 -2.23 26.06
CA ALA A 380 -6.18 -2.36 26.52
C ALA A 380 -5.86 -1.19 27.47
N GLY A 381 -4.86 -1.32 28.33
CA GLY A 381 -4.48 -0.29 29.31
C GLY A 381 -4.10 1.05 28.68
N ILE A 382 -3.91 2.08 29.52
CA ILE A 382 -3.71 3.48 29.10
C ILE A 382 -2.30 3.72 28.46
N GLU A 383 -1.43 2.75 28.45
CA GLU A 383 -0.04 2.83 27.94
C GLU A 383 0.03 2.57 26.43
N ASP A 384 -0.83 3.25 25.67
CA ASP A 384 -0.90 3.10 24.22
C ASP A 384 0.24 3.94 23.56
N GLY A 385 1.19 3.32 22.85
CA GLY A 385 2.22 4.04 22.08
C GLY A 385 1.64 4.82 20.90
N ALA A 386 2.41 5.74 20.33
CA ALA A 386 1.93 6.65 19.31
C ALA A 386 1.68 5.98 17.95
N TYR A 387 0.70 6.51 17.22
CA TYR A 387 0.40 6.10 15.85
C TYR A 387 1.56 6.43 14.91
N ALA A 388 2.02 5.43 14.16
CA ALA A 388 3.00 5.60 13.10
C ALA A 388 2.36 5.37 11.71
N PRO A 389 2.50 6.30 10.76
CA PRO A 389 1.92 6.14 9.43
C PRO A 389 2.70 5.11 8.61
N VAL A 390 2.01 4.07 8.16
CA VAL A 390 2.56 3.01 7.30
C VAL A 390 1.63 2.78 6.12
N LEU A 391 2.19 2.58 4.93
CA LEU A 391 1.40 2.28 3.74
C LEU A 391 1.04 0.80 3.66
N PRO A 392 -0.11 0.44 3.05
CA PRO A 392 -0.46 -0.97 2.80
C PRO A 392 0.52 -1.71 1.87
N SER A 393 1.33 -0.97 1.12
CA SER A 393 2.42 -1.51 0.29
C SER A 393 3.76 -1.60 1.02
N ALA A 394 3.82 -1.22 2.29
CA ALA A 394 5.05 -1.26 3.09
C ALA A 394 5.55 -2.68 3.29
N SER A 395 6.86 -2.81 3.42
CA SER A 395 7.50 -4.08 3.74
C SER A 395 7.44 -4.38 5.26
N PRO A 396 7.76 -5.61 5.66
CA PRO A 396 7.91 -5.93 7.09
C PRO A 396 8.86 -5.00 7.83
N VAL A 397 9.89 -4.49 7.16
CA VAL A 397 10.87 -3.56 7.76
C VAL A 397 10.23 -2.25 8.17
N ALA A 398 9.39 -1.64 7.32
CA ALA A 398 8.72 -0.39 7.67
C ALA A 398 7.70 -0.57 8.80
N VAL A 399 7.05 -1.73 8.88
CA VAL A 399 6.13 -2.04 9.99
C VAL A 399 6.90 -2.29 11.28
N GLU A 400 8.07 -2.92 11.22
CA GLU A 400 8.98 -3.08 12.36
C GLU A 400 9.45 -1.72 12.89
N VAL A 401 9.89 -0.82 12.01
CA VAL A 401 10.27 0.56 12.37
C VAL A 401 9.11 1.34 13.00
N ALA A 402 7.90 1.15 12.51
CA ALA A 402 6.70 1.75 13.11
C ALA A 402 6.42 1.18 14.51
N SER A 403 6.68 -0.11 14.73
CA SER A 403 6.55 -0.75 16.04
C SER A 403 7.64 -0.29 17.01
N GLU A 404 8.88 -0.10 16.55
CA GLU A 404 9.95 0.50 17.38
C GLU A 404 9.60 1.93 17.79
N TYR A 405 9.07 2.74 16.89
CA TYR A 405 8.60 4.09 17.21
C TYR A 405 7.45 4.08 18.23
N TYR A 406 6.53 3.12 18.12
CA TYR A 406 5.46 2.89 19.09
C TYR A 406 6.02 2.62 20.50
N ILE A 407 7.03 1.73 20.62
CA ILE A 407 7.66 1.37 21.90
C ILE A 407 8.39 2.57 22.50
N GLU A 408 9.18 3.31 21.69
CA GLU A 408 9.94 4.48 22.15
C GLU A 408 8.99 5.55 22.72
N THR A 409 7.88 5.83 22.06
CA THR A 409 6.91 6.83 22.53
C THR A 409 6.19 6.40 23.80
N ALA A 410 5.85 5.12 23.94
CA ALA A 410 5.25 4.59 25.17
C ALA A 410 6.20 4.76 26.37
N LEU A 411 7.49 4.45 26.20
CA LEU A 411 8.51 4.61 27.27
C LEU A 411 8.79 6.09 27.62
N GLU A 412 8.73 7.00 26.66
CA GLU A 412 8.89 8.44 26.92
C GLU A 412 7.72 8.99 27.75
N ASP A 413 6.50 8.56 27.50
CA ASP A 413 5.31 8.98 28.25
C ASP A 413 5.37 8.46 29.72
N GLU A 414 5.77 7.20 29.95
CA GLU A 414 5.99 6.68 31.31
C GLU A 414 7.04 7.50 32.09
N THR A 415 8.14 7.92 31.43
CA THR A 415 9.19 8.69 32.11
C THR A 415 8.79 10.14 32.40
N ASN A 416 7.83 10.70 31.68
CA ASN A 416 7.33 12.05 31.91
C ASN A 416 6.23 12.13 32.99
N GLU A 417 5.57 11.00 33.34
CA GLU A 417 4.55 10.92 34.38
C GLU A 417 5.12 10.62 35.78
N THR A 418 6.40 10.20 35.87
CA THR A 418 7.14 9.96 37.13
C THR A 418 7.97 11.17 37.54
#